data_0d8e811729b77ce384c68de51874ea3a
#
_entry.id   0d8e811729b77ce384c68de51874ea3a
#
_cell.length_a   1.000
_cell.length_b   1.000
_cell.length_c   1.000
_cell.angle_alpha   90.00
_cell.angle_beta   90.00
_cell.angle_gamma   90.00
#
_symmetry.space_group_name_H-M   'P 1'
#
loop_
_entity.id
_entity.type
_entity.pdbx_description
1 polymer ?
#
loop_
_entity_poly.entity_id
_entity_poly.type
_entity_poly.pdbx_seq_one_letter_code
_entity_poly.pdbx_strand_id
1 'polypeptide(L)'
;MNNLKVYVTSIIFLFLSSAIHSSEIGNKMKITGEFQVKLQPLDSYAKGAEGINLGRMSLDKTFSGALDATSKGEMLSAMTSTKGSAGYVAIEQVVGSLSGKKGSFVLQHFGTMNRGKDRLILEVVPDSGTGELTGLSGKMLIKIESGKHFYEFEYELSTK
;
A
#
# COMPACT_ATOMS: atom_id res chain seq x y z
N MET A 1 10.59 -59.70 56.95
CA MET A 1 9.46 -58.80 56.63
C MET A 1 10.03 -57.67 55.77
N ASN A 2 9.95 -57.84 54.44
CA ASN A 2 10.55 -56.85 53.44
C ASN A 2 9.45 -55.96 52.96
N ASN A 3 9.54 -54.68 53.26
CA ASN A 3 8.66 -53.63 52.69
C ASN A 3 9.19 -53.15 51.31
N LEU A 4 8.53 -53.60 50.27
CA LEU A 4 8.78 -53.16 48.91
C LEU A 4 8.03 -51.84 48.67
N LYS A 5 8.78 -50.73 48.57
CA LYS A 5 8.21 -49.41 48.17
C LYS A 5 8.11 -49.34 46.64
N VAL A 6 6.89 -49.30 46.12
CA VAL A 6 6.60 -49.06 44.72
C VAL A 6 6.61 -47.57 44.49
N TYR A 7 7.57 -47.06 43.66
CA TYR A 7 7.57 -45.70 43.15
C TYR A 7 6.75 -45.65 41.86
N VAL A 8 5.61 -44.99 41.91
CA VAL A 8 4.81 -44.67 40.72
C VAL A 8 5.38 -43.41 40.10
N THR A 9 6.07 -43.58 38.98
CA THR A 9 6.61 -42.44 38.18
C THR A 9 5.49 -41.95 37.26
N SER A 10 4.85 -40.83 37.61
CA SER A 10 3.90 -40.15 36.73
C SER A 10 4.66 -39.51 35.58
N ILE A 11 4.51 -40.04 34.37
CA ILE A 11 4.97 -39.42 33.13
C ILE A 11 3.92 -38.41 32.70
N ILE A 12 4.21 -37.12 32.88
CA ILE A 12 3.39 -36.03 32.34
C ILE A 12 3.74 -35.89 30.86
N PHE A 13 2.83 -36.31 29.98
CA PHE A 13 2.90 -36.00 28.55
C PHE A 13 2.49 -34.52 28.35
N LEU A 14 3.49 -33.65 28.13
CA LEU A 14 3.26 -32.30 27.64
C LEU A 14 2.89 -32.40 26.16
N PHE A 15 1.61 -32.28 25.82
CA PHE A 15 1.18 -32.06 24.47
C PHE A 15 1.57 -30.62 24.06
N LEU A 16 2.69 -30.45 23.36
CA LEU A 16 2.97 -29.23 22.62
C LEU A 16 1.99 -29.19 21.44
N SER A 17 0.90 -28.43 21.58
CA SER A 17 0.04 -28.06 20.49
C SER A 17 0.80 -27.05 19.61
N SER A 18 1.48 -27.52 18.59
CA SER A 18 1.98 -26.66 17.51
C SER A 18 0.76 -26.16 16.74
N ALA A 19 0.37 -24.92 16.99
CA ALA A 19 -0.58 -24.22 16.14
C ALA A 19 0.07 -24.09 14.75
N ILE A 20 -0.36 -24.95 13.82
CA ILE A 20 -0.04 -24.80 12.41
C ILE A 20 -0.77 -23.53 11.96
N HIS A 21 -0.03 -22.42 11.86
CA HIS A 21 -0.49 -21.21 11.19
C HIS A 21 -0.52 -21.55 9.70
N SER A 22 -1.67 -22.04 9.21
CA SER A 22 -1.89 -22.09 7.77
C SER A 22 -2.01 -20.65 7.29
N SER A 23 -0.97 -20.12 6.69
CA SER A 23 -1.11 -18.91 5.89
C SER A 23 -2.04 -19.29 4.74
N GLU A 24 -3.30 -18.83 4.78
CA GLU A 24 -4.17 -18.88 3.62
C GLU A 24 -3.47 -18.09 2.51
N ILE A 25 -3.11 -18.80 1.43
CA ILE A 25 -2.56 -18.18 0.22
C ILE A 25 -3.72 -17.44 -0.41
N GLY A 26 -3.82 -16.14 -0.14
CA GLY A 26 -4.78 -15.26 -0.81
C GLY A 26 -4.54 -15.33 -2.32
N ASN A 27 -5.60 -15.54 -3.10
CA ASN A 27 -5.48 -15.52 -4.55
C ASN A 27 -5.04 -14.14 -5.01
N LYS A 28 -3.85 -14.05 -5.58
CA LYS A 28 -3.31 -12.82 -6.18
C LYS A 28 -4.17 -12.45 -7.40
N MET A 29 -4.78 -11.29 -7.35
CA MET A 29 -5.62 -10.72 -8.40
C MET A 29 -4.89 -9.57 -9.09
N LYS A 30 -5.15 -9.39 -10.38
CA LYS A 30 -4.58 -8.31 -11.18
C LYS A 30 -5.67 -7.64 -11.98
N ILE A 31 -5.76 -6.33 -11.88
CA ILE A 31 -6.68 -5.50 -12.64
C ILE A 31 -5.94 -4.34 -13.29
N THR A 32 -6.54 -3.79 -14.33
CA THR A 32 -6.06 -2.58 -15.01
C THR A 32 -7.20 -1.60 -15.20
N GLY A 33 -6.86 -0.33 -15.40
CA GLY A 33 -7.83 0.73 -15.71
C GLY A 33 -7.15 2.05 -15.93
N GLU A 34 -7.96 3.10 -15.95
CA GLU A 34 -7.52 4.48 -16.15
C GLU A 34 -7.81 5.32 -14.90
N PHE A 35 -7.11 6.42 -14.73
CA PHE A 35 -7.47 7.44 -13.75
C PHE A 35 -7.17 8.85 -14.25
N GLN A 36 -7.94 9.78 -13.76
CA GLN A 36 -7.66 11.22 -13.86
C GLN A 36 -7.05 11.68 -12.55
N VAL A 37 -6.12 12.63 -12.61
CA VAL A 37 -5.47 13.22 -11.45
C VAL A 37 -5.51 14.73 -11.51
N LYS A 38 -5.81 15.36 -10.38
CA LYS A 38 -5.72 16.80 -10.17
C LYS A 38 -4.77 17.06 -9.01
N LEU A 39 -3.75 17.86 -9.26
CA LEU A 39 -2.78 18.32 -8.28
C LEU A 39 -2.96 19.82 -8.07
N GLN A 40 -2.95 20.29 -6.82
CA GLN A 40 -3.00 21.70 -6.48
C GLN A 40 -1.91 22.03 -5.47
N PRO A 41 -1.13 23.09 -5.68
CA PRO A 41 -0.16 23.53 -4.68
C PRO A 41 -0.81 23.86 -3.34
N LEU A 42 -0.16 23.46 -2.27
CA LEU A 42 -0.49 23.78 -0.89
C LEU A 42 0.69 24.52 -0.24
N ASP A 43 0.41 25.28 0.82
CA ASP A 43 1.46 25.91 1.58
C ASP A 43 2.38 24.88 2.23
N SER A 44 3.66 24.92 1.86
CA SER A 44 4.69 24.07 2.43
C SER A 44 5.21 24.67 3.72
N TYR A 45 5.37 23.84 4.76
CA TYR A 45 6.02 24.24 6.02
C TYR A 45 7.47 24.68 5.80
N ALA A 46 8.21 23.97 4.95
CA ALA A 46 9.58 24.29 4.57
C ALA A 46 9.67 24.59 3.08
N LYS A 47 10.51 25.56 2.68
CA LYS A 47 10.67 26.00 1.28
C LYS A 47 11.89 25.38 0.60
N GLY A 48 12.84 24.86 1.36
CA GLY A 48 14.14 24.41 0.88
C GLY A 48 15.16 25.56 0.83
N ALA A 49 16.41 25.23 0.51
CA ALA A 49 17.53 26.15 0.40
C ALA A 49 18.53 25.66 -0.66
N GLU A 50 19.48 26.49 -1.08
CA GLU A 50 20.64 26.12 -1.91
C GLU A 50 20.26 25.37 -3.20
N GLY A 51 19.23 25.83 -3.90
CA GLY A 51 18.74 25.21 -5.15
C GLY A 51 17.86 23.99 -4.96
N ILE A 52 17.49 23.67 -3.73
CA ILE A 52 16.46 22.68 -3.41
C ILE A 52 15.12 23.39 -3.25
N ASN A 53 14.09 22.92 -3.93
CA ASN A 53 12.71 23.39 -3.77
C ASN A 53 11.87 22.28 -3.12
N LEU A 54 11.34 22.54 -1.93
CA LEU A 54 10.41 21.65 -1.25
C LEU A 54 8.97 22.07 -1.58
N GLY A 55 8.17 21.14 -2.01
CA GLY A 55 6.78 21.36 -2.39
C GLY A 55 5.80 20.51 -1.61
N ARG A 56 4.56 21.00 -1.48
CA ARG A 56 3.40 20.27 -0.96
C ARG A 56 2.24 20.45 -1.94
N MET A 57 1.53 19.39 -2.24
CA MET A 57 0.39 19.41 -3.16
C MET A 57 -0.75 18.56 -2.63
N SER A 58 -2.00 18.96 -2.91
CA SER A 58 -3.12 18.04 -2.82
C SER A 58 -3.08 17.07 -4.00
N LEU A 59 -3.64 15.89 -3.78
CA LEU A 59 -3.73 14.80 -4.73
C LEU A 59 -5.18 14.30 -4.76
N ASP A 60 -5.91 14.60 -5.84
CA ASP A 60 -7.26 14.10 -6.07
C ASP A 60 -7.26 13.21 -7.31
N LYS A 61 -7.78 11.97 -7.21
CA LYS A 61 -7.92 11.08 -8.36
C LYS A 61 -9.35 10.58 -8.51
N THR A 62 -9.69 10.25 -9.75
CA THR A 62 -10.88 9.50 -10.11
C THR A 62 -10.44 8.29 -10.93
N PHE A 63 -10.63 7.11 -10.38
CA PHE A 63 -10.31 5.84 -11.02
C PHE A 63 -11.53 5.31 -11.77
N SER A 64 -11.28 4.59 -12.86
CA SER A 64 -12.30 3.89 -13.65
C SER A 64 -11.83 2.51 -14.07
N GLY A 65 -12.78 1.61 -14.26
CA GLY A 65 -12.54 0.19 -14.53
C GLY A 65 -12.94 -0.69 -13.35
N ALA A 66 -12.20 -1.76 -13.12
CA ALA A 66 -12.47 -2.66 -11.98
C ALA A 66 -12.22 -1.98 -10.60
N LEU A 67 -11.42 -0.93 -10.56
CA LEU A 67 -11.38 0.03 -9.46
C LEU A 67 -12.22 1.24 -9.87
N ASP A 68 -13.46 1.32 -9.38
CA ASP A 68 -14.38 2.46 -9.53
C ASP A 68 -14.40 3.23 -8.21
N ALA A 69 -13.57 4.29 -8.14
CA ALA A 69 -13.26 4.95 -6.87
C ALA A 69 -12.77 6.38 -7.07
N THR A 70 -12.79 7.15 -5.99
CA THR A 70 -12.09 8.43 -5.90
C THR A 70 -11.01 8.34 -4.82
N SER A 71 -9.98 9.16 -4.90
CA SER A 71 -9.03 9.32 -3.80
C SER A 71 -8.76 10.79 -3.50
N LYS A 72 -8.36 11.02 -2.25
CA LYS A 72 -7.83 12.29 -1.77
C LYS A 72 -6.58 12.04 -0.94
N GLY A 73 -5.59 12.88 -1.12
CA GLY A 73 -4.33 12.75 -0.41
C GLY A 73 -3.44 13.97 -0.54
N GLU A 74 -2.23 13.83 -0.04
CA GLU A 74 -1.21 14.87 -0.12
C GLU A 74 0.13 14.29 -0.54
N MET A 75 0.89 15.11 -1.22
CA MET A 75 2.23 14.83 -1.70
C MET A 75 3.22 15.86 -1.16
N LEU A 76 4.33 15.39 -0.63
CA LEU A 76 5.52 16.19 -0.32
C LEU A 76 6.61 15.86 -1.34
N SER A 77 7.25 16.88 -1.88
CA SER A 77 8.27 16.71 -2.93
C SER A 77 9.51 17.55 -2.68
N ALA A 78 10.62 17.10 -3.24
CA ALA A 78 11.86 17.83 -3.33
C ALA A 78 12.33 17.85 -4.78
N MET A 79 12.55 19.05 -5.33
CA MET A 79 13.19 19.25 -6.64
C MET A 79 14.59 19.81 -6.42
N THR A 80 15.57 19.27 -7.14
CA THR A 80 16.96 19.73 -7.06
C THR A 80 17.30 20.66 -8.23
N SER A 81 18.44 21.35 -8.15
CA SER A 81 18.98 22.14 -9.26
C SER A 81 19.41 21.27 -10.46
N THR A 82 19.61 19.97 -10.26
CA THR A 82 19.93 19.05 -11.34
C THR A 82 18.67 18.68 -12.12
N LYS A 83 18.63 19.03 -13.39
CA LYS A 83 17.50 18.74 -14.28
C LYS A 83 17.13 17.26 -14.26
N GLY A 84 15.85 16.96 -14.03
CA GLY A 84 15.31 15.60 -13.97
C GLY A 84 15.67 14.83 -12.69
N SER A 85 16.12 15.52 -11.63
CA SER A 85 16.35 14.90 -10.32
C SER A 85 15.39 15.48 -9.30
N ALA A 86 14.57 14.59 -8.73
CA ALA A 86 13.50 14.91 -7.79
C ALA A 86 13.15 13.70 -6.93
N GLY A 87 12.43 13.93 -5.84
CA GLY A 87 11.83 12.88 -5.04
C GLY A 87 10.49 13.32 -4.48
N TYR A 88 9.59 12.37 -4.20
CA TYR A 88 8.35 12.65 -3.51
C TYR A 88 7.86 11.46 -2.69
N VAL A 89 7.05 11.75 -1.70
CA VAL A 89 6.22 10.80 -1.00
C VAL A 89 4.78 11.28 -1.01
N ALA A 90 3.82 10.37 -1.05
CA ALA A 90 2.41 10.73 -0.95
C ALA A 90 1.62 9.67 -0.20
N ILE A 91 0.55 10.11 0.43
CA ILE A 91 -0.48 9.26 1.04
C ILE A 91 -1.82 9.70 0.47
N GLU A 92 -2.60 8.75 -0.02
CA GLU A 92 -3.96 8.98 -0.49
C GLU A 92 -4.92 7.92 0.01
N GLN A 93 -6.10 8.33 0.47
CA GLN A 93 -7.19 7.42 0.80
C GLN A 93 -8.07 7.22 -0.42
N VAL A 94 -8.23 5.98 -0.84
CA VAL A 94 -9.09 5.56 -1.94
C VAL A 94 -10.42 5.10 -1.34
N VAL A 95 -11.55 5.58 -1.89
CA VAL A 95 -12.90 5.25 -1.44
C VAL A 95 -13.75 4.88 -2.65
N GLY A 96 -14.36 3.71 -2.64
CA GLY A 96 -15.19 3.25 -3.74
C GLY A 96 -15.38 1.75 -3.80
N SER A 97 -15.24 1.18 -4.99
CA SER A 97 -15.45 -0.25 -5.25
C SER A 97 -14.24 -0.84 -5.99
N LEU A 98 -13.73 -1.95 -5.51
CA LEU A 98 -12.68 -2.76 -6.12
C LEU A 98 -13.27 -4.11 -6.53
N SER A 99 -13.41 -4.35 -7.85
CA SER A 99 -14.05 -5.56 -8.39
C SER A 99 -15.42 -5.86 -7.76
N GLY A 100 -16.25 -4.79 -7.57
CA GLY A 100 -17.57 -4.88 -6.97
C GLY A 100 -17.63 -4.84 -5.44
N LYS A 101 -16.49 -4.97 -4.75
CA LYS A 101 -16.40 -4.92 -3.28
C LYS A 101 -16.24 -3.48 -2.80
N LYS A 102 -17.13 -3.03 -1.91
CA LYS A 102 -17.19 -1.63 -1.40
C LYS A 102 -16.32 -1.46 -0.16
N GLY A 103 -15.60 -0.34 -0.09
CA GLY A 103 -14.79 0.02 1.06
C GLY A 103 -13.83 1.15 0.75
N SER A 104 -12.82 1.27 1.58
CA SER A 104 -11.70 2.20 1.38
C SER A 104 -10.39 1.53 1.73
N PHE A 105 -9.29 2.10 1.25
CA PHE A 105 -7.92 1.72 1.60
C PHE A 105 -6.99 2.90 1.38
N VAL A 106 -5.77 2.80 1.89
CA VAL A 106 -4.76 3.85 1.75
C VAL A 106 -3.63 3.36 0.85
N LEU A 107 -3.22 4.19 -0.09
CA LEU A 107 -2.03 4.00 -0.91
C LEU A 107 -0.91 4.91 -0.42
N GLN A 108 0.28 4.35 -0.31
CA GLN A 108 1.52 5.08 -0.04
C GLN A 108 2.41 5.08 -1.27
N HIS A 109 2.94 6.26 -1.62
CA HIS A 109 3.85 6.46 -2.74
C HIS A 109 5.24 6.80 -2.25
N PHE A 110 6.23 6.23 -2.90
CA PHE A 110 7.61 6.63 -2.83
C PHE A 110 8.15 6.74 -4.26
N GLY A 111 8.39 7.95 -4.71
CA GLY A 111 8.87 8.22 -6.05
C GLY A 111 10.21 8.94 -6.04
N THR A 112 11.12 8.54 -6.92
CA THR A 112 12.36 9.27 -7.19
C THR A 112 12.58 9.37 -8.69
N MET A 113 13.19 10.47 -9.12
CA MET A 113 13.71 10.65 -10.45
C MET A 113 15.19 11.00 -10.36
N ASN A 114 16.03 10.27 -11.04
CA ASN A 114 17.48 10.49 -11.07
C ASN A 114 17.89 10.78 -12.52
N ARG A 115 18.06 12.08 -12.84
CA ARG A 115 18.41 12.55 -14.19
C ARG A 115 17.52 11.96 -15.29
N GLY A 116 16.20 11.97 -15.04
CA GLY A 116 15.19 11.46 -15.96
C GLY A 116 14.87 9.96 -15.84
N LYS A 117 15.59 9.20 -15.01
CA LYS A 117 15.24 7.81 -14.70
C LYS A 117 14.32 7.78 -13.47
N ASP A 118 13.11 7.37 -13.67
CA ASP A 118 12.09 7.28 -12.63
C ASP A 118 12.12 5.93 -11.89
N ARG A 119 11.69 5.97 -10.64
CA ARG A 119 11.37 4.82 -9.81
C ARG A 119 10.17 5.16 -8.95
N LEU A 120 9.11 4.35 -9.04
CA LEU A 120 7.91 4.48 -8.22
C LEU A 120 7.66 3.17 -7.46
N ILE A 121 7.43 3.29 -6.16
CA ILE A 121 6.84 2.25 -5.32
C ILE A 121 5.50 2.80 -4.85
N LEU A 122 4.43 2.06 -5.09
CA LEU A 122 3.07 2.42 -4.75
C LEU A 122 2.39 1.18 -4.18
N GLU A 123 2.11 1.20 -2.89
CA GLU A 123 1.65 0.03 -2.14
C GLU A 123 0.47 0.39 -1.24
N VAL A 124 -0.38 -0.60 -0.98
CA VAL A 124 -1.44 -0.49 0.03
C VAL A 124 -0.79 -0.45 1.42
N VAL A 125 -1.17 0.53 2.22
CA VAL A 125 -0.74 0.61 3.63
C VAL A 125 -1.36 -0.57 4.40
N PRO A 126 -0.57 -1.37 5.14
CA PRO A 126 -1.09 -2.50 5.89
C PRO A 126 -2.26 -2.12 6.78
N ASP A 127 -3.26 -2.98 6.83
CA ASP A 127 -4.49 -2.86 7.65
C ASP A 127 -5.34 -1.60 7.37
N SER A 128 -5.11 -0.90 6.26
CA SER A 128 -5.88 0.29 5.87
C SER A 128 -7.20 -0.04 5.16
N GLY A 129 -7.42 -1.30 4.78
CA GLY A 129 -8.64 -1.74 4.13
C GLY A 129 -9.85 -1.71 5.06
N THR A 130 -10.99 -1.20 4.58
CA THR A 130 -12.25 -1.12 5.33
C THR A 130 -13.40 -1.77 4.57
N GLY A 131 -14.51 -2.06 5.28
CA GLY A 131 -15.68 -2.68 4.66
C GLY A 131 -15.35 -4.04 4.05
N GLU A 132 -15.78 -4.27 2.82
CA GLU A 132 -15.47 -5.51 2.08
C GLU A 132 -14.00 -5.58 1.61
N LEU A 133 -13.22 -4.51 1.81
CA LEU A 133 -11.79 -4.43 1.49
C LEU A 133 -10.89 -4.63 2.73
N THR A 134 -11.45 -5.06 3.87
CA THR A 134 -10.66 -5.43 5.05
C THR A 134 -9.71 -6.55 4.70
N GLY A 135 -8.42 -6.42 5.08
CA GLY A 135 -7.36 -7.37 4.75
C GLY A 135 -6.76 -7.20 3.35
N LEU A 136 -7.10 -6.10 2.65
CA LEU A 136 -6.50 -5.77 1.36
C LEU A 136 -5.00 -5.48 1.52
N SER A 137 -4.20 -6.09 0.65
CA SER A 137 -2.81 -5.77 0.41
C SER A 137 -2.54 -5.70 -1.09
N GLY A 138 -1.50 -5.00 -1.53
CA GLY A 138 -1.21 -4.93 -2.96
C GLY A 138 -0.24 -3.83 -3.36
N LYS A 139 0.09 -3.86 -4.66
CA LYS A 139 1.00 -2.90 -5.32
C LYS A 139 0.37 -2.41 -6.61
N MET A 140 0.50 -1.12 -6.86
CA MET A 140 -0.01 -0.49 -8.07
C MET A 140 1.15 0.03 -8.92
N LEU A 141 1.12 -0.25 -10.21
CA LEU A 141 1.98 0.37 -11.21
C LEU A 141 1.18 1.48 -11.91
N ILE A 142 1.84 2.58 -12.24
CA ILE A 142 1.29 3.68 -13.02
C ILE A 142 2.05 3.75 -14.33
N LYS A 143 1.30 3.89 -15.43
CA LYS A 143 1.83 4.20 -16.76
C LYS A 143 1.20 5.49 -17.27
N ILE A 144 2.00 6.32 -17.92
CA ILE A 144 1.53 7.55 -18.57
C ILE A 144 1.80 7.37 -20.06
N GLU A 145 0.74 7.33 -20.86
CA GLU A 145 0.80 7.15 -22.31
C GLU A 145 -0.06 8.21 -22.98
N SER A 146 0.53 8.99 -23.87
CA SER A 146 -0.18 10.05 -24.61
C SER A 146 -0.97 11.01 -23.71
N GLY A 147 -0.44 11.33 -22.52
CA GLY A 147 -1.07 12.23 -21.54
C GLY A 147 -2.20 11.60 -20.72
N LYS A 148 -2.51 10.33 -20.94
CA LYS A 148 -3.46 9.56 -20.12
C LYS A 148 -2.73 8.75 -19.07
N HIS A 149 -3.38 8.57 -17.92
CA HIS A 149 -2.86 7.78 -16.80
C HIS A 149 -3.57 6.44 -16.72
N PHE A 150 -2.78 5.38 -16.71
CA PHE A 150 -3.25 4.00 -16.55
C PHE A 150 -2.68 3.41 -15.27
N TYR A 151 -3.42 2.50 -14.65
CA TYR A 151 -2.94 1.71 -13.53
C TYR A 151 -2.99 0.22 -13.85
N GLU A 152 -2.09 -0.51 -13.22
CA GLU A 152 -2.11 -1.95 -13.06
C GLU A 152 -2.02 -2.23 -11.57
N PHE A 153 -3.03 -2.87 -10.99
CA PHE A 153 -3.10 -3.14 -9.56
C PHE A 153 -3.11 -4.64 -9.31
N GLU A 154 -2.04 -5.12 -8.70
CA GLU A 154 -1.92 -6.47 -8.18
C GLU A 154 -2.25 -6.45 -6.70
N TYR A 155 -3.24 -7.23 -6.27
CA TYR A 155 -3.71 -7.23 -4.91
C TYR A 155 -4.15 -8.60 -4.42
N GLU A 156 -4.17 -8.76 -3.12
CA GLU A 156 -4.72 -9.90 -2.40
C GLU A 156 -5.73 -9.40 -1.37
N LEU A 157 -6.76 -10.19 -1.14
CA LEU A 157 -7.76 -9.91 -0.11
C LEU A 157 -7.81 -11.13 0.80
N SER A 158 -7.19 -11.00 1.97
CA SER A 158 -7.22 -12.07 2.99
C SER A 158 -8.58 -12.08 3.66
N THR A 159 -9.24 -13.22 3.67
CA THR A 159 -10.37 -13.46 4.58
C THR A 159 -9.80 -13.64 5.99
N LYS A 160 -10.21 -12.79 6.93
CA LYS A 160 -9.95 -13.01 8.35
C LYS A 160 -10.85 -14.10 8.89
#